data_4b18703cf46cbf6f04336b1eaf97a1fa
#
_entry.id   4b18703cf46cbf6f04336b1eaf97a1fa
#
_cell.length_a   1.000
_cell.length_b   1.000
_cell.length_c   1.000
_cell.angle_alpha   90.00
_cell.angle_beta   90.00
_cell.angle_gamma   90.00
#
_symmetry.space_group_name_H-M   'P 1'
#
loop_
_entity.id
_entity.type
_entity.pdbx_description
1 polymer ?
#
loop_
_entity_poly.entity_id
_entity_poly.type
_entity_poly.pdbx_seq_one_letter_code
_entity_poly.pdbx_strand_id
1 'polypeptide(L)'
;MASDDSVLEYAVAGKPLRGELESGDLYAVIARPHGSLVAISDGLGHGYEAAFASKLAINALTAQAHLALPDLVKHCHQSLLRTRGVALSIASLDCEEETMTWISVGNVAGLLLRVNDAGTLEREHIVMRSGVVGHRLPPLRIATLRLHRDDLLVFATDGIREGFQTDVRPDARPQDAADRILSRHGKSTDDALVLVARWRGRANANAVATRR
;
A
#
# COMPACT_ATOMS: atom_id res chain seq x y z
N MET A 1 12.95 -4.14 23.63
CA MET A 1 12.19 -2.87 23.67
C MET A 1 12.36 -2.25 22.29
N ALA A 2 11.37 -2.42 21.42
CA ALA A 2 11.39 -1.76 20.13
C ALA A 2 11.10 -0.27 20.35
N SER A 3 11.91 0.60 19.78
CA SER A 3 11.70 2.05 19.80
C SER A 3 10.38 2.37 19.10
N ASP A 4 9.47 3.00 19.83
CA ASP A 4 8.14 3.44 19.39
C ASP A 4 8.19 4.69 18.48
N ASP A 5 9.28 4.84 17.74
CA ASP A 5 9.60 6.00 16.88
C ASP A 5 9.26 5.76 15.41
N SER A 6 8.48 4.73 15.06
CA SER A 6 8.14 4.53 13.66
C SER A 6 7.09 5.54 13.21
N VAL A 7 7.42 6.31 12.18
CA VAL A 7 6.50 7.27 11.53
C VAL A 7 5.26 6.61 10.94
N LEU A 8 5.29 5.28 10.78
CA LEU A 8 4.24 4.47 10.17
C LEU A 8 4.01 3.19 10.99
N GLU A 9 2.79 3.00 11.50
CA GLU A 9 2.31 1.74 12.04
C GLU A 9 1.52 1.01 10.94
N TYR A 10 1.84 -0.25 10.66
CA TYR A 10 1.13 -0.98 9.61
C TYR A 10 0.84 -2.42 9.98
N ALA A 11 -0.13 -3.00 9.29
CA ALA A 11 -0.46 -4.41 9.35
C ALA A 11 -0.95 -4.90 7.98
N VAL A 12 -0.88 -6.20 7.81
CA VAL A 12 -1.28 -6.88 6.58
C VAL A 12 -2.09 -8.12 6.92
N ALA A 13 -3.15 -8.34 6.15
CA ALA A 13 -3.91 -9.58 6.17
C ALA A 13 -4.07 -10.08 4.72
N GLY A 14 -3.82 -11.35 4.50
CA GLY A 14 -3.91 -11.93 3.15
C GLY A 14 -4.08 -13.44 3.19
N LYS A 15 -4.49 -13.98 2.07
CA LYS A 15 -4.61 -15.42 1.85
C LYS A 15 -4.39 -15.75 0.37
N PRO A 16 -3.74 -16.88 0.05
CA PRO A 16 -3.70 -17.36 -1.32
C PRO A 16 -5.07 -17.88 -1.78
N LEU A 17 -5.24 -18.00 -3.09
CA LEU A 17 -6.35 -18.71 -3.71
C LEU A 17 -6.40 -20.13 -3.16
N ARG A 18 -7.59 -20.62 -2.90
CA ARG A 18 -7.77 -21.97 -2.36
C ARG A 18 -7.17 -23.03 -3.29
N GLY A 19 -6.22 -23.79 -2.77
CA GLY A 19 -5.48 -24.82 -3.50
C GLY A 19 -4.12 -24.39 -4.01
N GLU A 20 -3.80 -23.10 -3.97
CA GLU A 20 -2.47 -22.59 -4.28
C GLU A 20 -1.57 -22.59 -3.04
N LEU A 21 -0.28 -22.85 -3.25
CA LEU A 21 0.74 -22.83 -2.18
C LEU A 21 1.32 -21.44 -1.95
N GLU A 22 1.26 -20.58 -2.97
CA GLU A 22 1.79 -19.23 -2.94
C GLU A 22 0.72 -18.25 -3.44
N SER A 23 0.68 -17.07 -2.83
CA SER A 23 -0.15 -15.97 -3.29
C SER A 23 0.54 -15.19 -4.39
N GLY A 24 -0.21 -14.80 -5.42
CA GLY A 24 0.21 -13.82 -6.41
C GLY A 24 0.30 -12.40 -5.84
N ASP A 25 -0.32 -12.16 -4.68
CA ASP A 25 -0.35 -10.87 -4.01
C ASP A 25 0.82 -10.71 -3.04
N LEU A 26 1.57 -9.62 -3.15
CA LEU A 26 2.67 -9.27 -2.24
C LEU A 26 2.63 -7.78 -1.87
N TYR A 27 3.33 -7.43 -0.81
CA TYR A 27 3.48 -6.07 -0.35
C TYR A 27 4.92 -5.72 0.01
N ALA A 28 5.20 -4.42 0.12
CA ALA A 28 6.42 -3.90 0.74
C ALA A 28 6.12 -2.66 1.57
N VAL A 29 6.79 -2.55 2.70
CA VAL A 29 6.92 -1.32 3.48
C VAL A 29 8.41 -1.10 3.69
N ILE A 30 8.94 -0.06 3.05
CA ILE A 30 10.38 0.19 2.95
C ILE A 30 10.68 1.53 3.62
N ALA A 31 11.54 1.52 4.62
CA ALA A 31 12.01 2.75 5.25
C ALA A 31 12.85 3.57 4.27
N ARG A 32 12.67 4.89 4.30
CA ARG A 32 13.44 5.90 3.55
C ARG A 32 14.02 6.91 4.53
N PRO A 33 15.05 7.69 4.14
CA PRO A 33 15.64 8.70 5.04
C PRO A 33 14.62 9.70 5.62
N HIS A 34 13.62 10.06 4.81
CA HIS A 34 12.60 11.05 5.18
C HIS A 34 11.17 10.47 5.14
N GLY A 35 11.01 9.17 5.46
CA GLY A 35 9.67 8.58 5.49
C GLY A 35 9.62 7.12 5.12
N SER A 36 8.61 6.72 4.34
CA SER A 36 8.37 5.33 3.98
C SER A 36 7.82 5.18 2.57
N LEU A 37 8.14 4.07 1.93
CA LEU A 37 7.51 3.61 0.71
C LEU A 37 6.60 2.43 1.07
N VAL A 38 5.34 2.50 0.65
CA VAL A 38 4.34 1.45 0.85
C VAL A 38 3.85 0.98 -0.52
N ALA A 39 3.90 -0.30 -0.78
CA ALA A 39 3.48 -0.86 -2.05
C ALA A 39 2.69 -2.16 -1.86
N ILE A 40 1.77 -2.41 -2.78
CA ILE A 40 1.06 -3.67 -2.93
C ILE A 40 1.09 -4.05 -4.41
N SER A 41 1.39 -5.31 -4.68
CA SER A 41 1.53 -5.90 -6.01
C SER A 41 0.62 -7.10 -6.11
N ASP A 42 -0.15 -7.15 -7.18
CA ASP A 42 -1.03 -8.26 -7.56
C ASP A 42 -0.52 -8.81 -8.90
N GLY A 43 0.02 -10.03 -8.87
CA GLY A 43 0.57 -10.73 -10.03
C GLY A 43 -0.55 -11.28 -10.90
N LEU A 44 -0.51 -11.02 -12.22
CA LEU A 44 -1.58 -11.43 -13.13
C LEU A 44 -1.81 -12.95 -13.12
N GLY A 45 -3.04 -13.34 -12.75
CA GLY A 45 -3.45 -14.73 -12.58
C GLY A 45 -3.20 -15.21 -11.15
N HIS A 46 -2.86 -16.48 -10.96
CA HIS A 46 -2.60 -17.06 -9.64
C HIS A 46 -1.46 -18.09 -9.69
N GLY A 47 -1.05 -18.55 -8.51
CA GLY A 47 -0.01 -19.57 -8.36
C GLY A 47 1.40 -19.04 -8.66
N TYR A 48 2.32 -19.97 -8.99
CA TYR A 48 3.75 -19.70 -9.06
C TYR A 48 4.14 -18.51 -9.97
N GLU A 49 3.57 -18.39 -11.17
CA GLU A 49 3.97 -17.34 -12.12
C GLU A 49 3.50 -15.95 -11.68
N ALA A 50 2.31 -15.86 -11.05
CA ALA A 50 1.81 -14.62 -10.46
C ALA A 50 2.69 -14.23 -9.26
N ALA A 51 2.97 -15.18 -8.36
CA ALA A 51 3.86 -14.99 -7.22
C ALA A 51 5.28 -14.58 -7.65
N PHE A 52 5.81 -15.18 -8.74
CA PHE A 52 7.12 -14.82 -9.30
C PHE A 52 7.14 -13.37 -9.81
N ALA A 53 6.10 -12.95 -10.54
CA ALA A 53 5.99 -11.58 -11.04
C ALA A 53 5.95 -10.57 -9.87
N SER A 54 5.14 -10.83 -8.85
CA SER A 54 5.06 -9.97 -7.67
C SER A 54 6.35 -9.94 -6.86
N LYS A 55 7.05 -11.08 -6.71
CA LYS A 55 8.38 -11.11 -6.06
C LYS A 55 9.39 -10.23 -6.79
N LEU A 56 9.42 -10.30 -8.13
CA LEU A 56 10.29 -9.43 -8.93
C LEU A 56 9.91 -7.95 -8.80
N ALA A 57 8.61 -7.62 -8.79
CA ALA A 57 8.13 -6.26 -8.58
C ALA A 57 8.62 -5.72 -7.24
N ILE A 58 8.38 -6.44 -6.15
CA ILE A 58 8.80 -6.03 -4.80
C ILE A 58 10.32 -5.88 -4.71
N ASN A 59 11.08 -6.81 -5.30
CA ASN A 59 12.54 -6.72 -5.32
C ASN A 59 13.03 -5.48 -6.10
N ALA A 60 12.44 -5.18 -7.26
CA ALA A 60 12.77 -4.00 -8.06
C ALA A 60 12.47 -2.70 -7.29
N LEU A 61 11.31 -2.63 -6.62
CA LEU A 61 10.94 -1.49 -5.78
C LEU A 61 11.91 -1.31 -4.60
N THR A 62 12.28 -2.41 -3.95
CA THR A 62 13.18 -2.38 -2.78
C THR A 62 14.59 -1.93 -3.19
N ALA A 63 15.12 -2.45 -4.29
CA ALA A 63 16.46 -2.13 -4.78
C ALA A 63 16.61 -0.65 -5.18
N GLN A 64 15.55 -0.01 -5.64
CA GLN A 64 15.54 1.35 -6.14
C GLN A 64 14.63 2.28 -5.31
N ALA A 65 14.41 1.94 -4.05
CA ALA A 65 13.48 2.67 -3.18
C ALA A 65 13.81 4.17 -3.02
N HIS A 66 15.02 4.61 -3.37
CA HIS A 66 15.43 6.02 -3.34
C HIS A 66 14.89 6.86 -4.50
N LEU A 67 14.41 6.24 -5.59
CA LEU A 67 13.90 6.95 -6.76
C LEU A 67 12.56 7.63 -6.46
N ALA A 68 12.26 8.67 -7.26
CA ALA A 68 10.91 9.25 -7.31
C ALA A 68 9.90 8.20 -7.86
N LEU A 69 8.64 8.24 -7.39
CA LEU A 69 7.64 7.21 -7.73
C LEU A 69 7.49 6.94 -9.23
N PRO A 70 7.44 7.95 -10.13
CA PRO A 70 7.29 7.68 -11.56
C PRO A 70 8.45 6.88 -12.15
N ASP A 71 9.68 7.18 -11.72
CA ASP A 71 10.86 6.50 -12.22
C ASP A 71 11.00 5.10 -11.59
N LEU A 72 10.59 4.96 -10.34
CA LEU A 72 10.52 3.68 -9.66
C LEU A 72 9.53 2.73 -10.34
N VAL A 73 8.33 3.21 -10.71
CA VAL A 73 7.34 2.41 -11.46
C VAL A 73 7.84 2.05 -12.86
N LYS A 74 8.53 2.97 -13.56
CA LYS A 74 9.15 2.67 -14.86
C LYS A 74 10.27 1.61 -14.72
N HIS A 75 11.12 1.72 -13.69
CA HIS A 75 12.15 0.73 -13.41
C HIS A 75 11.53 -0.65 -13.11
N CYS A 76 10.52 -0.70 -12.27
CA CYS A 76 9.77 -1.91 -12.00
C CYS A 76 9.17 -2.50 -13.30
N HIS A 77 8.56 -1.67 -14.16
CA HIS A 77 8.03 -2.10 -15.45
C HIS A 77 9.10 -2.77 -16.32
N GLN A 78 10.28 -2.19 -16.42
CA GLN A 78 11.39 -2.78 -17.20
C GLN A 78 11.84 -4.14 -16.64
N SER A 79 11.86 -4.27 -15.32
CA SER A 79 12.24 -5.51 -14.65
C SER A 79 11.24 -6.66 -14.88
N LEU A 80 9.99 -6.34 -15.22
CA LEU A 80 8.88 -7.30 -15.36
C LEU A 80 8.56 -7.71 -16.82
N LEU A 81 9.26 -7.17 -17.84
CA LEU A 81 8.93 -7.37 -19.26
C LEU A 81 8.85 -8.85 -19.71
N ARG A 82 9.44 -9.78 -18.96
CA ARG A 82 9.44 -11.21 -19.27
C ARG A 82 8.61 -12.04 -18.29
N THR A 83 7.69 -11.41 -17.58
CA THR A 83 6.77 -12.05 -16.63
C THR A 83 5.33 -11.84 -17.08
N ARG A 84 4.38 -12.34 -16.32
CA ARG A 84 2.96 -12.01 -16.52
C ARG A 84 2.63 -10.55 -16.21
N GLY A 85 3.54 -9.85 -15.54
CA GLY A 85 3.30 -8.50 -15.03
C GLY A 85 2.42 -8.45 -13.80
N VAL A 86 2.21 -7.24 -13.29
CA VAL A 86 1.45 -7.02 -12.06
C VAL A 86 0.54 -5.80 -12.17
N ALA A 87 -0.55 -5.80 -11.41
CA ALA A 87 -1.17 -4.57 -10.95
C ALA A 87 -0.38 -4.05 -9.74
N LEU A 88 -0.22 -2.73 -9.63
CA LEU A 88 0.63 -2.11 -8.61
C LEU A 88 0.00 -0.83 -8.09
N SER A 89 -0.16 -0.73 -6.77
CA SER A 89 -0.38 0.54 -6.09
C SER A 89 0.77 0.83 -5.14
N ILE A 90 1.27 2.07 -5.21
CA ILE A 90 2.46 2.49 -4.47
C ILE A 90 2.28 3.90 -3.91
N ALA A 91 2.68 4.13 -2.67
CA ALA A 91 2.67 5.41 -2.00
C ALA A 91 4.04 5.72 -1.38
N SER A 92 4.50 6.95 -1.55
CA SER A 92 5.65 7.52 -0.85
C SER A 92 5.13 8.49 0.20
N LEU A 93 5.40 8.21 1.45
CA LEU A 93 5.06 9.06 2.58
C LEU A 93 6.32 9.82 3.00
N ASP A 94 6.21 11.15 3.04
CA ASP A 94 7.30 12.05 3.43
C ASP A 94 7.01 12.66 4.78
N CYS A 95 7.92 12.49 5.74
CA CYS A 95 7.75 12.99 7.11
C CYS A 95 8.26 14.42 7.32
N GLU A 96 8.99 15.00 6.37
CA GLU A 96 9.43 16.39 6.45
C GLU A 96 8.35 17.31 5.88
N GLU A 97 7.81 16.95 4.72
CA GLU A 97 6.76 17.70 4.03
C GLU A 97 5.34 17.34 4.52
N GLU A 98 5.21 16.26 5.31
CA GLU A 98 3.94 15.69 5.75
C GLU A 98 3.00 15.45 4.57
N THR A 99 3.52 14.79 3.54
CA THR A 99 2.77 14.50 2.31
C THR A 99 2.85 13.02 1.96
N MET A 100 1.84 12.56 1.24
CA MET A 100 1.82 11.28 0.57
C MET A 100 1.63 11.50 -0.93
N THR A 101 2.55 10.93 -1.71
CA THR A 101 2.42 10.86 -3.16
C THR A 101 2.12 9.43 -3.54
N TRP A 102 1.10 9.17 -4.34
CA TRP A 102 0.72 7.82 -4.76
C TRP A 102 0.47 7.67 -6.26
N ILE A 103 0.65 6.44 -6.76
CA ILE A 103 0.41 6.00 -8.13
C ILE A 103 -0.25 4.64 -8.10
N SER A 104 -1.21 4.39 -9.01
CA SER A 104 -1.78 3.07 -9.25
C SER A 104 -1.77 2.72 -10.74
N VAL A 105 -1.41 1.48 -11.06
CA VAL A 105 -1.51 0.85 -12.37
C VAL A 105 -2.19 -0.50 -12.19
N GLY A 106 -3.32 -0.70 -12.85
CA GLY A 106 -4.16 -1.89 -12.68
C GLY A 106 -5.35 -1.64 -11.77
N ASN A 107 -5.74 -2.66 -11.01
CA ASN A 107 -6.98 -2.76 -10.24
C ASN A 107 -6.80 -2.83 -8.71
N VAL A 108 -5.59 -2.58 -8.22
CA VAL A 108 -5.32 -2.50 -6.78
C VAL A 108 -5.88 -1.20 -6.23
N ALA A 109 -6.89 -1.31 -5.37
CA ALA A 109 -7.57 -0.17 -4.76
C ALA A 109 -6.71 0.51 -3.70
N GLY A 110 -6.79 1.83 -3.62
CA GLY A 110 -6.17 2.64 -2.56
C GLY A 110 -7.16 3.63 -1.96
N LEU A 111 -7.12 3.77 -0.65
CA LEU A 111 -7.99 4.63 0.13
C LEU A 111 -7.18 5.30 1.23
N LEU A 112 -7.29 6.62 1.34
CA LEU A 112 -6.84 7.38 2.51
C LEU A 112 -8.07 7.83 3.29
N LEU A 113 -8.14 7.45 4.56
CA LEU A 113 -9.17 7.90 5.49
C LEU A 113 -8.60 8.91 6.46
N ARG A 114 -9.38 9.95 6.70
CA ARG A 114 -9.06 11.02 7.65
C ARG A 114 -10.29 11.41 8.46
N VAL A 115 -10.09 11.75 9.70
CA VAL A 115 -11.07 12.53 10.47
C VAL A 115 -10.55 13.97 10.52
N ASN A 116 -11.28 14.90 9.91
CA ASN A 116 -10.90 16.31 9.94
C ASN A 116 -11.18 16.97 11.30
N ASP A 117 -10.74 18.20 11.47
CA ASP A 117 -10.90 18.96 12.73
C ASP A 117 -12.36 19.14 13.16
N ALA A 118 -13.29 19.06 12.22
CA ALA A 118 -14.74 19.10 12.50
C ALA A 118 -15.32 17.73 12.89
N GLY A 119 -14.48 16.67 13.00
CA GLY A 119 -14.91 15.31 13.30
C GLY A 119 -15.55 14.58 12.12
N THR A 120 -15.46 15.13 10.92
CA THR A 120 -16.03 14.53 9.71
C THR A 120 -15.04 13.55 9.09
N LEU A 121 -15.55 12.38 8.70
CA LEU A 121 -14.77 11.35 8.01
C LEU A 121 -14.65 11.67 6.51
N GLU A 122 -13.43 11.93 6.08
CA GLU A 122 -13.07 12.16 4.69
C GLU A 122 -12.43 10.88 4.09
N ARG A 123 -12.68 10.66 2.80
CA ARG A 123 -12.16 9.52 2.04
C ARG A 123 -11.61 9.99 0.71
N GLU A 124 -10.31 9.77 0.51
CA GLU A 124 -9.64 10.00 -0.77
C GLU A 124 -9.33 8.66 -1.43
N HIS A 125 -9.75 8.48 -2.66
CA HIS A 125 -9.52 7.26 -3.42
C HIS A 125 -8.40 7.45 -4.44
N ILE A 126 -7.50 6.47 -4.55
CA ILE A 126 -6.52 6.47 -5.63
C ILE A 126 -7.22 6.32 -6.98
N VAL A 127 -6.76 7.09 -7.96
CA VAL A 127 -7.26 6.95 -9.33
C VAL A 127 -6.53 5.78 -9.99
N MET A 128 -7.20 4.64 -10.06
CA MET A 128 -6.69 3.47 -10.77
C MET A 128 -6.60 3.74 -12.28
N ARG A 129 -5.51 3.29 -12.89
CA ARG A 129 -5.28 3.39 -14.33
C ARG A 129 -5.17 2.00 -14.94
N SER A 130 -6.07 1.69 -15.86
CA SER A 130 -6.02 0.41 -16.60
C SER A 130 -4.67 0.21 -17.26
N GLY A 131 -4.00 -0.87 -16.91
CA GLY A 131 -2.68 -1.23 -17.41
C GLY A 131 -2.09 -2.36 -16.59
N VAL A 132 -0.88 -2.77 -16.97
CA VAL A 132 -0.11 -3.84 -16.32
C VAL A 132 1.35 -3.44 -16.32
N VAL A 133 1.94 -3.35 -15.14
CA VAL A 133 3.39 -3.13 -14.99
C VAL A 133 4.11 -4.38 -15.49
N GLY A 134 5.01 -4.23 -16.46
CA GLY A 134 5.64 -5.35 -17.17
C GLY A 134 5.09 -5.60 -18.58
N HIS A 135 3.89 -5.08 -18.91
CA HIS A 135 3.31 -5.24 -20.25
C HIS A 135 2.90 -3.89 -20.87
N ARG A 136 1.84 -3.30 -20.34
CA ARG A 136 1.27 -2.04 -20.84
C ARG A 136 1.25 -1.02 -19.73
N LEU A 137 2.27 -0.19 -19.66
CA LEU A 137 2.32 0.91 -18.71
C LEU A 137 1.56 2.12 -19.28
N PRO A 138 0.47 2.56 -18.62
CA PRO A 138 -0.26 3.74 -19.02
C PRO A 138 0.51 5.01 -18.65
N PRO A 139 0.14 6.19 -19.16
CA PRO A 139 0.61 7.46 -18.62
C PRO A 139 0.33 7.51 -17.11
N LEU A 140 1.39 7.62 -16.31
CA LEU A 140 1.29 7.61 -14.85
C LEU A 140 0.57 8.86 -14.36
N ARG A 141 -0.43 8.69 -13.52
CA ARG A 141 -1.06 9.76 -12.76
C ARG A 141 -0.55 9.77 -11.34
N ILE A 142 0.01 10.89 -10.97
CA ILE A 142 0.53 11.15 -9.63
C ILE A 142 -0.50 12.02 -8.92
N ALA A 143 -0.85 11.65 -7.71
CA ALA A 143 -1.58 12.53 -6.80
C ALA A 143 -0.77 12.69 -5.52
N THR A 144 -0.68 13.93 -5.04
CA THR A 144 -0.02 14.26 -3.78
C THR A 144 -1.08 14.80 -2.82
N LEU A 145 -1.13 14.24 -1.64
CA LEU A 145 -2.06 14.58 -0.57
C LEU A 145 -1.26 15.00 0.66
N ARG A 146 -1.77 15.98 1.39
CA ARG A 146 -1.23 16.31 2.70
C ARG A 146 -1.61 15.20 3.68
N LEU A 147 -0.66 14.80 4.54
CA LEU A 147 -0.91 13.84 5.61
C LEU A 147 -1.18 14.59 6.91
N HIS A 148 -2.12 14.06 7.70
CA HIS A 148 -2.34 14.46 9.08
C HIS A 148 -2.12 13.25 9.98
N ARG A 149 -1.72 13.54 11.22
CA ARG A 149 -1.53 12.48 12.20
C ARG A 149 -2.79 11.62 12.30
N ASP A 150 -2.59 10.31 12.36
CA ASP A 150 -3.60 9.26 12.41
C ASP A 150 -4.38 9.02 11.10
N ASP A 151 -4.01 9.66 10.00
CA ASP A 151 -4.49 9.25 8.67
C ASP A 151 -4.23 7.76 8.44
N LEU A 152 -5.22 7.09 7.85
CA LEU A 152 -5.19 5.65 7.61
C LEU A 152 -5.18 5.36 6.11
N LEU A 153 -4.03 4.88 5.60
CA LEU A 153 -3.90 4.37 4.23
C LEU A 153 -4.33 2.91 4.20
N VAL A 154 -5.17 2.56 3.24
CA VAL A 154 -5.56 1.17 2.96
C VAL A 154 -5.30 0.86 1.50
N PHE A 155 -4.55 -0.19 1.22
CA PHE A 155 -4.45 -0.81 -0.09
C PHE A 155 -5.12 -2.19 -0.07
N ALA A 156 -5.83 -2.53 -1.15
CA ALA A 156 -6.51 -3.81 -1.29
C ALA A 156 -6.42 -4.32 -2.73
N THR A 157 -6.02 -5.58 -2.90
CA THR A 157 -6.04 -6.27 -4.20
C THR A 157 -7.48 -6.58 -4.62
N ASP A 158 -7.67 -6.96 -5.86
CA ASP A 158 -9.00 -7.24 -6.40
C ASP A 158 -9.66 -8.50 -5.82
N GLY A 159 -8.90 -9.37 -5.14
CA GLY A 159 -9.44 -10.43 -4.29
C GLY A 159 -10.26 -9.93 -3.09
N ILE A 160 -10.24 -8.63 -2.83
CA ILE A 160 -11.12 -7.96 -1.87
C ILE A 160 -12.31 -7.36 -2.62
N ARG A 161 -13.54 -7.73 -2.21
CA ARG A 161 -14.77 -7.20 -2.80
C ARG A 161 -14.93 -5.71 -2.58
N GLU A 162 -15.53 -5.04 -3.54
CA GLU A 162 -15.95 -3.65 -3.40
C GLU A 162 -16.84 -3.44 -2.15
N GLY A 163 -16.89 -2.21 -1.67
CA GLY A 163 -17.65 -1.86 -0.46
C GLY A 163 -16.87 -2.05 0.85
N PHE A 164 -15.65 -2.60 0.83
CA PHE A 164 -14.80 -2.73 2.04
C PHE A 164 -14.56 -1.39 2.75
N GLN A 165 -14.60 -0.30 2.00
CA GLN A 165 -14.36 1.07 2.49
C GLN A 165 -15.35 1.48 3.60
N THR A 166 -16.55 0.89 3.60
CA THR A 166 -17.58 1.18 4.62
C THR A 166 -17.30 0.51 5.95
N ASP A 167 -16.49 -0.55 5.95
CA ASP A 167 -16.12 -1.30 7.14
C ASP A 167 -14.83 -0.79 7.81
N VAL A 168 -14.13 0.16 7.17
CA VAL A 168 -12.90 0.76 7.72
C VAL A 168 -13.27 1.86 8.70
N ARG A 169 -12.77 1.72 9.92
CA ARG A 169 -12.92 2.72 10.98
C ARG A 169 -11.62 3.49 11.16
N PRO A 170 -11.64 4.81 11.22
CA PRO A 170 -10.42 5.62 11.32
C PRO A 170 -9.66 5.40 12.64
N ASP A 171 -10.34 5.00 13.69
CA ASP A 171 -9.79 4.71 15.02
C ASP A 171 -9.30 3.26 15.20
N ALA A 172 -9.59 2.36 14.24
CA ALA A 172 -9.22 0.95 14.35
C ALA A 172 -7.69 0.79 14.27
N ARG A 173 -7.14 -0.12 15.06
CA ARG A 173 -5.73 -0.53 14.89
C ARG A 173 -5.55 -1.14 13.49
N PRO A 174 -4.40 -0.92 12.82
CA PRO A 174 -4.15 -1.45 11.48
C PRO A 174 -4.44 -2.95 11.35
N GLN A 175 -4.05 -3.78 12.32
CA GLN A 175 -4.30 -5.21 12.30
C GLN A 175 -5.80 -5.53 12.35
N ASP A 176 -6.54 -4.91 13.26
CA ASP A 176 -7.98 -5.15 13.41
C ASP A 176 -8.75 -4.74 12.14
N ALA A 177 -8.30 -3.67 11.46
CA ALA A 177 -8.87 -3.23 10.20
C ALA A 177 -8.56 -4.20 9.05
N ALA A 178 -7.30 -4.64 8.91
CA ALA A 178 -6.88 -5.57 7.88
C ALA A 178 -7.62 -6.93 8.00
N ASP A 179 -7.67 -7.50 9.20
CA ASP A 179 -8.36 -8.76 9.48
C ASP A 179 -9.86 -8.67 9.23
N ARG A 180 -10.49 -7.55 9.62
CA ARG A 180 -11.90 -7.30 9.37
C ARG A 180 -12.21 -7.23 7.88
N ILE A 181 -11.42 -6.48 7.11
CA ILE A 181 -11.60 -6.35 5.66
C ILE A 181 -11.45 -7.73 5.01
N LEU A 182 -10.37 -8.46 5.30
CA LEU A 182 -10.14 -9.77 4.71
C LEU A 182 -11.25 -10.75 5.06
N SER A 183 -11.70 -10.80 6.32
CA SER A 183 -12.73 -11.76 6.77
C SER A 183 -14.10 -11.50 6.13
N ARG A 184 -14.48 -10.21 5.92
CA ARG A 184 -15.79 -9.84 5.40
C ARG A 184 -15.82 -9.72 3.88
N HIS A 185 -14.73 -9.30 3.27
CA HIS A 185 -14.67 -8.93 1.85
C HIS A 185 -13.75 -9.82 1.01
N GLY A 186 -12.94 -10.69 1.64
CA GLY A 186 -12.04 -11.59 0.91
C GLY A 186 -12.82 -12.60 0.07
N LYS A 187 -12.55 -12.61 -1.24
CA LYS A 187 -13.09 -13.60 -2.18
C LYS A 187 -12.48 -14.98 -1.91
N SER A 188 -13.18 -16.04 -2.30
CA SER A 188 -12.66 -17.42 -2.29
C SER A 188 -12.12 -17.85 -3.65
N THR A 189 -12.26 -17.01 -4.66
CA THR A 189 -11.95 -17.28 -6.07
C THR A 189 -10.69 -16.60 -6.55
N ASP A 190 -9.94 -15.95 -5.63
CA ASP A 190 -8.72 -15.23 -5.95
C ASP A 190 -7.78 -15.16 -4.74
N ASP A 191 -6.52 -14.83 -5.00
CA ASP A 191 -5.60 -14.32 -3.99
C ASP A 191 -6.19 -13.05 -3.38
N ALA A 192 -5.96 -12.78 -2.12
CA ALA A 192 -6.49 -11.58 -1.47
C ALA A 192 -5.49 -11.00 -0.49
N LEU A 193 -5.20 -9.72 -0.60
CA LEU A 193 -4.29 -8.99 0.28
C LEU A 193 -4.83 -7.61 0.63
N VAL A 194 -4.74 -7.26 1.90
CA VAL A 194 -5.03 -5.94 2.45
C VAL A 194 -3.82 -5.45 3.24
N LEU A 195 -3.35 -4.26 2.93
CA LEU A 195 -2.38 -3.54 3.73
C LEU A 195 -3.05 -2.31 4.32
N VAL A 196 -2.94 -2.14 5.62
CA VAL A 196 -3.42 -0.97 6.35
C VAL A 196 -2.23 -0.31 7.03
N ALA A 197 -2.06 1.00 6.82
CA ALA A 197 -0.96 1.76 7.39
C ALA A 197 -1.47 3.06 8.00
N ARG A 198 -1.14 3.28 9.27
CA ARG A 198 -1.47 4.49 10.02
C ARG A 198 -0.28 5.42 10.05
N TRP A 199 -0.49 6.65 9.60
CA TRP A 199 0.50 7.70 9.68
C TRP A 199 0.60 8.26 11.10
N ARG A 200 1.79 8.17 11.71
CA ARG A 200 2.04 8.68 13.07
C ARG A 200 2.69 10.08 13.07
N GLY A 201 3.12 10.55 11.91
CA GLY A 201 3.88 11.80 11.82
C GLY A 201 5.29 11.66 12.37
N ARG A 202 6.05 12.76 12.37
CA ARG A 202 7.35 12.80 13.04
C ARG A 202 7.17 12.53 14.52
N ALA A 203 8.02 11.68 15.09
CA ALA A 203 8.16 11.61 16.54
C ALA A 203 8.47 13.02 17.05
N ASN A 204 7.63 13.53 17.95
CA ASN A 204 7.86 14.84 18.57
C ASN A 204 9.18 14.80 19.32
N ALA A 205 10.24 15.41 18.78
CA ALA A 205 11.53 15.60 19.47
C ALA A 205 11.38 16.35 20.81
N ASN A 206 10.23 16.94 21.10
CA ASN A 206 9.94 17.68 22.31
C ASN A 206 9.40 16.84 23.50
N ALA A 207 9.17 15.54 23.33
CA ALA A 207 8.68 14.70 24.45
C ALA A 207 9.81 14.28 25.42
N VAL A 208 11.08 14.52 25.10
CA VAL A 208 12.24 14.15 25.95
C VAL A 208 12.65 15.27 26.91
N ALA A 209 12.16 16.50 26.74
CA ALA A 209 12.63 17.66 27.52
C ALA A 209 11.88 17.90 28.86
N THR A 210 10.91 17.08 29.23
CA THR A 210 10.10 17.34 30.44
C THR A 210 10.21 16.22 31.50
N ARG A 211 11.36 15.57 31.60
CA ARG A 211 11.70 14.74 32.75
C ARG A 211 13.08 15.13 33.28
N ARG A 212 13.14 16.24 33.96
CA ARG A 212 14.16 16.56 34.94
C ARG A 212 13.49 17.08 36.21
#